data_bfee78cc7c4209945b7082ae52eb854b
#
_entry.id   bfee78cc7c4209945b7082ae52eb854b
#
_cell.length_a   1.000
_cell.length_b   1.000
_cell.length_c   1.000
_cell.angle_alpha   90.00
_cell.angle_beta   90.00
_cell.angle_gamma   90.00
#
_symmetry.space_group_name_H-M   'P 1'
#
loop_
_entity.id
_entity.type
_entity.pdbx_description
1 polymer ?
#
loop_
_entity_poly.entity_id
_entity_poly.type
_entity_poly.pdbx_seq_one_letter_code
_entity_poly.pdbx_strand_id
1 'polypeptide(L)'
;MTTQTQPNVIYKDRLFKAIFGKEEHKDWLLSLYNALNDSDYKNPNDLELTTIENIIYITMKNDLSFLIDSQMNLYEQQSTWNPNMPLRGLFYFAQLYQQHISKQKRDIYSSTLLKIPTPQFIVIYNGSRQTEDIEKLKLSDAFEVPKNDGEFEWTATLVNINKGHNEQLLAKCKPLNDYATYIERIKANIKQGLSKKEAVDEAMEFAIKSNMLNGFFLFLLAHSSFANAKLAAKVTRTGYY
;
A
#
# COMPACT_ATOMS: atom_id res chain seq x y z
N MET A 1 -32.99 -5.19 8.68
CA MET A 1 -32.28 -5.28 7.38
C MET A 1 -30.81 -5.40 7.69
N THR A 2 -30.28 -6.63 7.66
CA THR A 2 -28.89 -6.95 7.94
C THR A 2 -28.05 -6.61 6.70
N THR A 3 -27.27 -5.55 6.76
CA THR A 3 -26.26 -5.20 5.77
C THR A 3 -25.19 -6.30 5.73
N GLN A 4 -25.27 -7.18 4.75
CA GLN A 4 -24.16 -8.05 4.41
C GLN A 4 -22.98 -7.18 3.93
N THR A 5 -22.04 -6.94 4.80
CA THR A 5 -20.72 -6.38 4.46
C THR A 5 -20.06 -7.32 3.45
N GLN A 6 -19.83 -6.81 2.23
CA GLN A 6 -19.18 -7.60 1.17
C GLN A 6 -17.72 -7.92 1.58
N PRO A 7 -17.32 -9.19 1.69
CA PRO A 7 -16.01 -9.59 2.22
C PRO A 7 -14.80 -9.20 1.35
N ASN A 8 -15.01 -8.68 0.15
CA ASN A 8 -14.05 -8.77 -0.96
C ASN A 8 -13.22 -7.53 -1.28
N VAL A 9 -13.63 -6.31 -0.86
CA VAL A 9 -12.82 -5.09 -1.05
C VAL A 9 -11.79 -4.98 0.09
N ILE A 10 -12.15 -5.39 1.28
CA ILE A 10 -11.34 -5.34 2.50
C ILE A 10 -10.07 -6.22 2.40
N TYR A 11 -10.08 -7.28 1.58
CA TYR A 11 -8.98 -8.24 1.52
C TYR A 11 -7.74 -7.69 0.79
N LYS A 12 -7.91 -6.98 -0.32
CA LYS A 12 -6.79 -6.43 -1.11
C LYS A 12 -6.07 -5.32 -0.38
N ASP A 13 -6.82 -4.39 0.20
CA ASP A 13 -6.27 -3.22 0.90
C ASP A 13 -5.52 -3.64 2.19
N ARG A 14 -6.04 -4.65 2.91
CA ARG A 14 -5.39 -5.19 4.10
C ARG A 14 -4.14 -6.01 3.78
N LEU A 15 -4.10 -6.67 2.62
CA LEU A 15 -2.96 -7.51 2.23
C LEU A 15 -1.70 -6.67 2.02
N PHE A 16 -1.80 -5.52 1.33
CA PHE A 16 -0.66 -4.63 1.13
C PHE A 16 -0.05 -4.19 2.49
N LYS A 17 -0.91 -3.74 3.41
CA LYS A 17 -0.46 -3.38 4.77
C LYS A 17 0.10 -4.57 5.55
N ALA A 18 -0.47 -5.77 5.39
CA ALA A 18 0.05 -6.96 6.04
C ALA A 18 1.43 -7.38 5.53
N ILE A 19 1.74 -7.10 4.24
CA ILE A 19 3.03 -7.38 3.62
C ILE A 19 4.07 -6.33 4.05
N PHE A 20 3.74 -5.03 3.95
CA PHE A 20 4.72 -3.95 4.08
C PHE A 20 4.66 -3.17 5.39
N GLY A 21 3.57 -3.28 6.16
CA GLY A 21 3.30 -2.43 7.33
C GLY A 21 3.64 -3.05 8.68
N LYS A 22 4.44 -4.11 8.72
CA LYS A 22 4.81 -4.79 9.96
C LYS A 22 6.29 -4.67 10.27
N GLU A 23 6.63 -4.61 11.55
CA GLU A 23 8.02 -4.54 12.03
C GLU A 23 8.87 -5.72 11.52
N GLU A 24 8.28 -6.92 11.49
CA GLU A 24 8.95 -8.13 10.99
C GLU A 24 9.22 -8.13 9.47
N HIS A 25 8.62 -7.19 8.72
CA HIS A 25 8.75 -7.07 7.26
C HIS A 25 9.37 -5.73 6.83
N LYS A 26 10.13 -5.07 7.71
CA LYS A 26 10.82 -3.81 7.38
C LYS A 26 11.81 -3.94 6.23
N ASP A 27 12.39 -5.11 6.02
CA ASP A 27 13.24 -5.42 4.88
C ASP A 27 12.47 -5.34 3.55
N TRP A 28 11.23 -5.79 3.52
CA TRP A 28 10.36 -5.68 2.34
C TRP A 28 9.95 -4.23 2.09
N LEU A 29 9.61 -3.49 3.15
CA LEU A 29 9.30 -2.07 3.04
C LEU A 29 10.52 -1.27 2.56
N LEU A 30 11.72 -1.57 3.05
CA LEU A 30 12.95 -0.94 2.60
C LEU A 30 13.23 -1.24 1.12
N SER A 31 13.02 -2.48 0.69
CA SER A 31 13.11 -2.85 -0.72
C SER A 31 12.13 -2.06 -1.60
N LEU A 32 10.88 -1.87 -1.13
CA LEU A 32 9.89 -1.05 -1.82
C LEU A 32 10.31 0.42 -1.88
N TYR A 33 10.76 0.98 -0.77
CA TYR A 33 11.25 2.36 -0.71
C TYR A 33 12.43 2.58 -1.67
N ASN A 34 13.43 1.70 -1.63
CA ASN A 34 14.59 1.76 -2.52
C ASN A 34 14.20 1.71 -3.99
N ALA A 35 13.28 0.81 -4.35
CA ALA A 35 12.83 0.67 -5.74
C ALA A 35 12.07 1.90 -6.24
N LEU A 36 11.25 2.54 -5.38
CA LEU A 36 10.47 3.74 -5.73
C LEU A 36 11.32 5.00 -5.81
N ASN A 37 12.42 5.08 -5.06
CA ASN A 37 13.26 6.27 -4.92
C ASN A 37 14.63 6.14 -5.60
N ASP A 38 14.89 5.01 -6.27
CA ASP A 38 16.18 4.67 -6.87
C ASP A 38 17.34 4.82 -5.87
N SER A 39 17.09 4.37 -4.63
CA SER A 39 18.02 4.44 -3.49
C SER A 39 18.52 3.05 -3.10
N ASP A 40 19.51 2.99 -2.19
CA ASP A 40 20.18 1.74 -1.83
C ASP A 40 20.44 1.64 -0.31
N TYR A 41 19.45 1.99 0.50
CA TYR A 41 19.53 1.80 1.95
C TYR A 41 19.64 0.31 2.27
N LYS A 42 20.50 -0.04 3.25
CA LYS A 42 20.78 -1.45 3.59
C LYS A 42 20.20 -1.88 4.93
N ASN A 43 19.97 -0.95 5.83
CA ASN A 43 19.54 -1.26 7.19
C ASN A 43 18.03 -1.02 7.36
N PRO A 44 17.20 -2.07 7.54
CA PRO A 44 15.77 -1.91 7.75
C PRO A 44 15.41 -1.10 9.02
N ASN A 45 16.33 -1.02 9.98
CA ASN A 45 16.10 -0.23 11.21
C ASN A 45 16.18 1.28 10.99
N ASP A 46 16.62 1.75 9.81
CA ASP A 46 16.54 3.15 9.44
C ASP A 46 15.09 3.59 9.15
N LEU A 47 14.17 2.62 8.99
CA LEU A 47 12.74 2.87 8.87
C LEU A 47 12.09 2.98 10.26
N GLU A 48 11.38 4.07 10.51
CA GLU A 48 10.48 4.23 11.65
C GLU A 48 9.02 4.15 11.15
N LEU A 49 8.32 3.06 11.46
CA LEU A 49 6.89 2.95 11.15
C LEU A 49 6.12 3.98 11.99
N THR A 50 5.28 4.76 11.34
CA THR A 50 4.42 5.74 12.01
C THR A 50 2.98 5.22 11.96
N THR A 51 2.37 5.06 13.13
CA THR A 51 0.98 4.58 13.23
C THR A 51 0.07 5.76 13.47
N ILE A 52 -0.94 5.93 12.62
CA ILE A 52 -2.00 6.91 12.89
C ILE A 52 -3.11 6.16 13.60
N GLU A 53 -2.98 5.99 14.93
CA GLU A 53 -4.03 5.46 15.78
C GLU A 53 -4.95 6.60 16.21
N ASN A 54 -6.28 6.39 16.13
CA ASN A 54 -7.33 7.27 16.65
C ASN A 54 -7.69 8.54 15.87
N ILE A 55 -7.99 8.41 14.59
CA ILE A 55 -8.60 9.51 13.85
C ILE A 55 -10.10 9.25 13.69
N ILE A 56 -10.92 10.09 14.34
CA ILE A 56 -12.38 9.91 14.49
C ILE A 56 -13.13 10.01 13.16
N TYR A 57 -12.56 10.65 12.11
CA TYR A 57 -13.30 10.98 10.89
C TYR A 57 -12.73 10.38 9.60
N ILE A 58 -11.57 9.73 9.61
CA ILE A 58 -10.94 9.22 8.40
C ILE A 58 -10.52 7.77 8.63
N THR A 59 -11.11 6.85 7.89
CA THR A 59 -10.81 5.41 7.94
C THR A 59 -9.47 5.10 7.27
N MET A 60 -8.37 5.55 7.88
CA MET A 60 -6.99 5.29 7.41
C MET A 60 -6.46 3.91 7.81
N LYS A 61 -7.32 2.92 7.90
CA LYS A 61 -6.93 1.59 8.44
C LYS A 61 -5.95 0.82 7.56
N ASN A 62 -5.80 1.20 6.31
CA ASN A 62 -5.06 0.42 5.31
C ASN A 62 -3.81 1.11 4.77
N ASP A 63 -3.53 2.34 5.20
CA ASP A 63 -2.42 3.13 4.70
C ASP A 63 -1.14 2.83 5.50
N LEU A 64 -0.01 2.95 4.86
CA LEU A 64 1.30 2.70 5.41
C LEU A 64 2.07 4.00 5.48
N SER A 65 2.41 4.46 6.69
CA SER A 65 3.24 5.64 6.89
C SER A 65 4.51 5.32 7.67
N PHE A 66 5.61 5.96 7.28
CA PHE A 66 6.91 5.75 7.90
C PHE A 66 7.86 6.92 7.66
N LEU A 67 8.86 7.04 8.52
CA LEU A 67 9.98 7.97 8.37
C LEU A 67 11.23 7.21 7.95
N ILE A 68 11.98 7.80 7.05
CA ILE A 68 13.34 7.39 6.70
C ILE A 68 14.13 8.64 6.27
N ASP A 69 15.33 8.84 6.81
CA ASP A 69 16.26 9.91 6.45
C ASP A 69 15.60 11.30 6.26
N SER A 70 14.85 11.75 7.26
CA SER A 70 14.11 13.03 7.22
C SER A 70 13.06 13.13 6.10
N GLN A 71 12.56 12.02 5.60
CA GLN A 71 11.41 11.94 4.71
C GLN A 71 10.23 11.28 5.42
N MET A 72 9.06 11.87 5.27
CA MET A 72 7.79 11.32 5.75
C MET A 72 7.03 10.73 4.58
N ASN A 73 6.92 9.42 4.57
CA ASN A 73 6.33 8.66 3.48
C ASN A 73 4.93 8.18 3.85
N LEU A 74 4.01 8.29 2.91
CA LEU A 74 2.69 7.70 2.96
C LEU A 74 2.47 6.88 1.69
N TYR A 75 2.28 5.56 1.84
CA TYR A 75 1.99 4.66 0.73
C TYR A 75 0.59 4.10 0.90
N GLU A 76 -0.25 4.31 -0.09
CA GLU A 76 -1.63 3.86 -0.11
C GLU A 76 -1.87 2.92 -1.29
N GLN A 77 -2.49 1.77 -1.05
CA GLN A 77 -2.89 0.86 -2.11
C GLN A 77 -4.32 1.16 -2.56
N GLN A 78 -4.53 1.30 -3.87
CA GLN A 78 -5.84 1.57 -4.46
C GLN A 78 -6.17 0.57 -5.59
N SER A 79 -7.32 -0.08 -5.46
CA SER A 79 -7.90 -0.92 -6.52
C SER A 79 -8.95 -0.20 -7.38
N THR A 80 -9.28 1.02 -7.00
CA THR A 80 -10.19 1.92 -7.73
C THR A 80 -9.50 3.25 -7.94
N TRP A 81 -9.50 3.77 -9.16
CA TRP A 81 -8.95 5.09 -9.44
C TRP A 81 -9.77 6.16 -8.71
N ASN A 82 -9.10 7.05 -8.00
CA ASN A 82 -9.74 8.09 -7.21
C ASN A 82 -9.03 9.44 -7.44
N PRO A 83 -9.71 10.45 -8.04
CA PRO A 83 -9.13 11.77 -8.29
C PRO A 83 -8.87 12.57 -7.01
N ASN A 84 -9.52 12.20 -5.89
CA ASN A 84 -9.40 12.92 -4.62
C ASN A 84 -8.17 12.50 -3.78
N MET A 85 -7.25 11.71 -4.35
CA MET A 85 -6.05 11.28 -3.62
C MET A 85 -5.22 12.46 -3.11
N PRO A 86 -4.99 13.56 -3.87
CA PRO A 86 -4.25 14.71 -3.34
C PRO A 86 -4.93 15.34 -2.12
N LEU A 87 -6.25 15.52 -2.14
CA LEU A 87 -7.00 16.05 -1.01
C LEU A 87 -6.92 15.15 0.23
N ARG A 88 -7.02 13.83 0.03
CA ARG A 88 -6.83 12.85 1.10
C ARG A 88 -5.42 12.93 1.68
N GLY A 89 -4.41 12.99 0.80
CA GLY A 89 -3.01 13.11 1.20
C GLY A 89 -2.75 14.37 2.03
N LEU A 90 -3.31 15.51 1.66
CA LEU A 90 -3.19 16.75 2.41
C LEU A 90 -3.68 16.58 3.87
N PHE A 91 -4.86 15.98 4.07
CA PHE A 91 -5.37 15.72 5.41
C PHE A 91 -4.52 14.72 6.18
N TYR A 92 -4.01 13.69 5.52
CA TYR A 92 -3.16 12.68 6.14
C TYR A 92 -1.83 13.27 6.61
N PHE A 93 -1.17 14.05 5.78
CA PHE A 93 0.09 14.69 6.15
C PHE A 93 -0.09 15.77 7.21
N ALA A 94 -1.19 16.52 7.20
CA ALA A 94 -1.49 17.44 8.29
C ALA A 94 -1.48 16.74 9.65
N GLN A 95 -2.06 15.56 9.73
CA GLN A 95 -2.11 14.77 10.96
C GLN A 95 -0.76 14.13 11.30
N LEU A 96 -0.05 13.57 10.32
CA LEU A 96 1.30 13.04 10.51
C LEU A 96 2.25 14.10 11.05
N TYR A 97 2.20 15.31 10.50
CA TYR A 97 3.02 16.43 10.98
C TYR A 97 2.61 16.89 12.37
N GLN A 98 1.31 16.99 12.68
CA GLN A 98 0.85 17.32 14.04
C GLN A 98 1.40 16.33 15.06
N GLN A 99 1.33 15.02 14.79
CA GLN A 99 1.87 13.99 15.67
C GLN A 99 3.40 14.09 15.79
N HIS A 100 4.11 14.27 14.67
CA HIS A 100 5.56 14.40 14.63
C HIS A 100 6.04 15.59 15.47
N ILE A 101 5.42 16.77 15.29
CA ILE A 101 5.75 17.99 16.03
C ILE A 101 5.45 17.81 17.51
N SER A 102 4.29 17.26 17.86
CA SER A 102 3.88 17.00 19.24
C SER A 102 4.84 16.01 19.93
N LYS A 103 5.22 14.91 19.28
CA LYS A 103 6.18 13.93 19.80
C LYS A 103 7.54 14.55 20.09
N GLN A 104 7.97 15.52 19.26
CA GLN A 104 9.21 16.26 19.47
C GLN A 104 9.08 17.43 20.45
N LYS A 105 7.89 17.70 21.00
CA LYS A 105 7.60 18.83 21.89
C LYS A 105 8.01 20.19 21.29
N ARG A 106 7.86 20.36 19.97
CA ARG A 106 8.17 21.59 19.27
C ARG A 106 6.93 22.48 19.19
N ASP A 107 7.19 23.82 19.13
CA ASP A 107 6.15 24.83 19.09
C ASP A 107 6.09 25.47 17.69
N ILE A 108 4.95 25.32 17.01
CA ILE A 108 4.71 25.91 15.68
C ILE A 108 4.52 27.43 15.72
N TYR A 109 4.26 28.00 16.90
CA TYR A 109 4.10 29.43 17.09
C TYR A 109 5.41 30.15 17.45
N SER A 110 6.50 29.39 17.56
CA SER A 110 7.84 29.95 17.76
C SER A 110 8.25 30.81 16.57
N SER A 111 9.05 31.85 16.81
CA SER A 111 9.67 32.66 15.76
C SER A 111 10.80 31.94 15.00
N THR A 112 11.23 30.78 15.48
CA THR A 112 12.27 29.97 14.83
C THR A 112 11.66 29.05 13.79
N LEU A 113 12.24 29.00 12.58
CA LEU A 113 11.79 28.10 11.52
C LEU A 113 11.84 26.65 11.97
N LEU A 114 10.68 26.00 11.99
CA LEU A 114 10.54 24.60 12.30
C LEU A 114 10.77 23.77 11.02
N LYS A 115 11.90 23.06 10.95
CA LYS A 115 12.13 22.09 9.87
C LYS A 115 11.32 20.81 10.15
N ILE A 116 10.65 20.31 9.12
CA ILE A 116 9.83 19.10 9.14
C ILE A 116 10.32 18.12 8.07
N PRO A 117 10.07 16.81 8.21
CA PRO A 117 10.42 15.82 7.18
C PRO A 117 9.77 16.14 5.84
N THR A 118 10.51 15.89 4.75
CA THR A 118 9.97 16.07 3.39
C THR A 118 8.86 15.05 3.12
N PRO A 119 7.66 15.46 2.66
CA PRO A 119 6.57 14.55 2.40
C PRO A 119 6.73 13.82 1.06
N GLN A 120 6.36 12.54 1.05
CA GLN A 120 6.19 11.77 -0.18
C GLN A 120 4.88 10.97 -0.11
N PHE A 121 3.99 11.20 -1.06
CA PHE A 121 2.72 10.46 -1.17
C PHE A 121 2.68 9.60 -2.43
N ILE A 122 2.70 8.28 -2.25
CA ILE A 122 2.66 7.29 -3.31
C ILE A 122 1.35 6.50 -3.23
N VAL A 123 0.67 6.38 -4.37
CA VAL A 123 -0.54 5.57 -4.55
C VAL A 123 -0.18 4.36 -5.40
N ILE A 124 -0.06 3.19 -4.80
CA ILE A 124 0.17 1.92 -5.49
C ILE A 124 -1.16 1.47 -6.11
N TYR A 125 -1.26 1.56 -7.43
CA TYR A 125 -2.49 1.32 -8.16
C TYR A 125 -2.50 -0.01 -8.89
N ASN A 126 -3.56 -0.78 -8.67
CA ASN A 126 -3.81 -2.04 -9.37
C ASN A 126 -5.27 -2.18 -9.85
N GLY A 127 -5.95 -1.06 -10.10
CA GLY A 127 -7.33 -1.03 -10.57
C GLY A 127 -7.48 -1.39 -12.05
N SER A 128 -8.70 -1.27 -12.58
CA SER A 128 -9.05 -1.61 -13.96
C SER A 128 -9.03 -0.45 -14.93
N ARG A 129 -9.02 0.81 -14.44
CA ARG A 129 -8.90 1.99 -15.31
C ARG A 129 -7.49 2.01 -15.91
N GLN A 130 -7.40 2.25 -17.20
CA GLN A 130 -6.14 2.49 -17.89
C GLN A 130 -5.52 3.80 -17.39
N THR A 131 -4.26 3.73 -16.97
CA THR A 131 -3.44 4.86 -16.53
C THR A 131 -2.03 4.68 -17.09
N GLU A 132 -1.26 5.75 -17.10
CA GLU A 132 0.18 5.67 -17.39
C GLU A 132 0.90 4.86 -16.30
N ASP A 133 2.16 4.54 -16.54
CA ASP A 133 3.02 3.88 -15.55
C ASP A 133 3.11 4.69 -14.26
N ILE A 134 3.31 6.01 -14.41
CA ILE A 134 3.34 6.98 -13.33
C ILE A 134 2.46 8.17 -13.71
N GLU A 135 1.49 8.48 -12.86
CA GLU A 135 0.60 9.62 -13.02
C GLU A 135 0.70 10.53 -11.78
N LYS A 136 0.81 11.85 -11.98
CA LYS A 136 0.76 12.83 -10.90
C LYS A 136 -0.64 13.43 -10.82
N LEU A 137 -1.34 13.15 -9.75
CA LEU A 137 -2.62 13.76 -9.43
C LEU A 137 -2.35 15.05 -8.64
N LYS A 138 -3.02 16.14 -9.00
CA LYS A 138 -2.81 17.47 -8.43
C LYS A 138 -4.01 17.91 -7.59
N LEU A 139 -3.75 18.56 -6.48
CA LEU A 139 -4.82 19.16 -5.66
C LEU A 139 -5.51 20.31 -6.39
N SER A 140 -4.77 21.09 -7.18
CA SER A 140 -5.30 22.20 -7.98
C SER A 140 -6.39 21.78 -8.97
N ASP A 141 -6.42 20.51 -9.40
CA ASP A 141 -7.49 19.99 -10.26
C ASP A 141 -8.87 19.93 -9.55
N ALA A 142 -8.88 20.02 -8.22
CA ALA A 142 -10.09 20.02 -7.40
C ALA A 142 -10.56 21.43 -7.00
N PHE A 143 -9.87 22.49 -7.40
CA PHE A 143 -10.26 23.84 -7.04
C PHE A 143 -11.48 24.29 -7.84
N GLU A 144 -12.49 24.81 -7.16
CA GLU A 144 -13.70 25.35 -7.80
C GLU A 144 -13.38 26.51 -8.76
N VAL A 145 -12.40 27.34 -8.38
CA VAL A 145 -11.85 28.41 -9.21
C VAL A 145 -10.43 27.99 -9.59
N PRO A 146 -10.16 27.69 -10.86
CA PRO A 146 -8.83 27.29 -11.32
C PRO A 146 -7.77 28.36 -10.98
N LYS A 147 -6.66 27.91 -10.36
CA LYS A 147 -5.52 28.74 -10.01
C LYS A 147 -4.25 28.03 -10.47
N ASN A 148 -3.52 28.65 -11.42
CA ASN A 148 -2.39 28.00 -12.08
C ASN A 148 -1.04 28.64 -11.70
N ASP A 149 -1.00 29.41 -10.62
CA ASP A 149 0.22 30.10 -10.15
C ASP A 149 1.18 29.18 -9.36
N GLY A 150 0.73 27.99 -8.99
CA GLY A 150 1.53 27.02 -8.22
C GLY A 150 1.77 27.39 -6.75
N GLU A 151 1.15 28.47 -6.25
CA GLU A 151 1.33 28.93 -4.87
C GLU A 151 0.89 27.88 -3.82
N PHE A 152 -0.14 27.11 -4.14
CA PHE A 152 -0.60 26.03 -3.28
C PHE A 152 -0.86 24.76 -4.09
N GLU A 153 0.12 23.89 -4.13
CA GLU A 153 0.01 22.61 -4.80
C GLU A 153 0.37 21.46 -3.87
N TRP A 154 -0.43 20.42 -3.92
CA TRP A 154 -0.18 19.14 -3.29
C TRP A 154 -0.37 18.02 -4.30
N THR A 155 0.55 17.09 -4.39
CA THR A 155 0.50 16.03 -5.38
C THR A 155 0.49 14.66 -4.75
N ALA A 156 -0.26 13.72 -5.36
CA ALA A 156 -0.14 12.30 -5.13
C ALA A 156 0.47 11.65 -6.39
N THR A 157 1.48 10.82 -6.22
CA THR A 157 2.09 10.07 -7.32
C THR A 157 1.46 8.69 -7.38
N LEU A 158 0.66 8.44 -8.42
CA LEU A 158 0.09 7.13 -8.69
C LEU A 158 1.11 6.30 -9.46
N VAL A 159 1.37 5.08 -8.98
CA VAL A 159 2.28 4.09 -9.58
C VAL A 159 1.46 2.87 -9.97
N ASN A 160 1.30 2.64 -11.25
CA ASN A 160 0.54 1.53 -11.80
C ASN A 160 1.36 0.24 -11.75
N ILE A 161 0.89 -0.75 -10.98
CA ILE A 161 1.54 -2.06 -10.84
C ILE A 161 0.78 -3.19 -11.55
N ASN A 162 -0.11 -2.85 -12.49
CA ASN A 162 -0.75 -3.86 -13.32
C ASN A 162 0.26 -4.47 -14.28
N LYS A 163 -0.05 -5.65 -14.80
CA LYS A 163 0.78 -6.35 -15.78
C LYS A 163 1.07 -5.46 -17.00
N GLY A 164 2.33 -5.39 -17.41
CA GLY A 164 2.80 -4.55 -18.52
C GLY A 164 3.15 -3.11 -18.11
N HIS A 165 3.03 -2.77 -16.81
CA HIS A 165 3.39 -1.46 -16.25
C HIS A 165 4.53 -1.57 -15.25
N ASN A 166 5.39 -0.55 -15.20
CA ASN A 166 6.48 -0.41 -14.24
C ASN A 166 7.33 -1.70 -14.03
N GLU A 167 7.60 -2.44 -15.10
CA GLU A 167 8.30 -3.74 -15.02
C GLU A 167 9.70 -3.62 -14.39
N GLN A 168 10.40 -2.50 -14.64
CA GLN A 168 11.70 -2.25 -14.02
C GLN A 168 11.60 -2.03 -12.51
N LEU A 169 10.57 -1.32 -12.05
CA LEU A 169 10.28 -1.15 -10.63
C LEU A 169 9.98 -2.49 -9.96
N LEU A 170 9.10 -3.28 -10.58
CA LEU A 170 8.72 -4.60 -10.09
C LEU A 170 9.92 -5.55 -10.02
N ALA A 171 10.83 -5.48 -10.98
CA ALA A 171 12.07 -6.27 -10.98
C ALA A 171 13.02 -5.88 -9.82
N LYS A 172 13.04 -4.60 -9.41
CA LYS A 172 13.84 -4.11 -8.28
C LYS A 172 13.27 -4.47 -6.91
N CYS A 173 11.96 -4.75 -6.81
CA CYS A 173 11.28 -5.05 -5.54
C CYS A 173 10.51 -6.37 -5.63
N LYS A 174 11.18 -7.48 -5.28
CA LYS A 174 10.54 -8.81 -5.30
C LYS A 174 9.22 -8.88 -4.49
N PRO A 175 9.10 -8.32 -3.25
CA PRO A 175 7.84 -8.36 -2.52
C PRO A 175 6.70 -7.64 -3.24
N LEU A 176 6.97 -6.52 -3.92
CA LEU A 176 5.94 -5.81 -4.71
C LEU A 176 5.55 -6.61 -5.95
N ASN A 177 6.51 -7.23 -6.62
CA ASN A 177 6.26 -8.09 -7.78
C ASN A 177 5.42 -9.32 -7.41
N ASP A 178 5.73 -9.98 -6.28
CA ASP A 178 4.97 -11.11 -5.76
C ASP A 178 3.51 -10.67 -5.45
N TYR A 179 3.35 -9.51 -4.80
CA TYR A 179 2.02 -8.94 -4.55
C TYR A 179 1.26 -8.63 -5.85
N ALA A 180 1.89 -7.96 -6.82
CA ALA A 180 1.28 -7.62 -8.10
C ALA A 180 0.86 -8.90 -8.87
N THR A 181 1.73 -9.91 -8.91
CA THR A 181 1.47 -11.20 -9.53
C THR A 181 0.29 -11.93 -8.89
N TYR A 182 0.20 -11.93 -7.55
CA TYR A 182 -0.92 -12.51 -6.82
C TYR A 182 -2.25 -11.84 -7.17
N ILE A 183 -2.28 -10.51 -7.19
CA ILE A 183 -3.49 -9.75 -7.54
C ILE A 183 -3.89 -9.98 -9.01
N GLU A 184 -2.92 -10.01 -9.92
CA GLU A 184 -3.19 -10.28 -11.33
C GLU A 184 -3.75 -11.68 -11.55
N ARG A 185 -3.24 -12.67 -10.81
CA ARG A 185 -3.78 -14.04 -10.84
C ARG A 185 -5.24 -14.08 -10.44
N ILE A 186 -5.63 -13.38 -9.37
CA ILE A 186 -7.03 -13.28 -8.95
C ILE A 186 -7.89 -12.67 -10.07
N LYS A 187 -7.42 -11.58 -10.69
CA LYS A 187 -8.15 -10.92 -11.79
C LYS A 187 -8.34 -11.86 -12.98
N ALA A 188 -7.27 -12.56 -13.37
CA ALA A 188 -7.29 -13.52 -14.48
C ALA A 188 -8.29 -14.65 -14.21
N ASN A 189 -8.30 -15.22 -13.02
CA ASN A 189 -9.22 -16.27 -12.61
C ASN A 189 -10.68 -15.82 -12.66
N ILE A 190 -10.97 -14.60 -12.17
CA ILE A 190 -12.32 -14.02 -12.25
C ILE A 190 -12.73 -13.83 -13.72
N LYS A 191 -11.82 -13.35 -14.57
CA LYS A 191 -12.07 -13.18 -16.01
C LYS A 191 -12.35 -14.53 -16.71
N GLN A 192 -11.80 -15.62 -16.22
CA GLN A 192 -12.05 -16.98 -16.69
C GLN A 192 -13.36 -17.59 -16.13
N GLY A 193 -14.13 -16.83 -15.35
CA GLY A 193 -15.44 -17.25 -14.85
C GLY A 193 -15.44 -17.89 -13.47
N LEU A 194 -14.30 -17.93 -12.75
CA LEU A 194 -14.28 -18.40 -11.38
C LEU A 194 -15.02 -17.41 -10.47
N SER A 195 -15.71 -17.93 -9.46
CA SER A 195 -16.22 -17.09 -8.37
C SER A 195 -15.08 -16.37 -7.66
N LYS A 196 -15.36 -15.25 -7.01
CA LYS A 196 -14.33 -14.49 -6.28
C LYS A 196 -13.59 -15.35 -5.24
N LYS A 197 -14.30 -16.25 -4.57
CA LYS A 197 -13.72 -17.16 -3.59
C LYS A 197 -12.76 -18.15 -4.25
N GLU A 198 -13.20 -18.85 -5.31
CA GLU A 198 -12.38 -19.79 -6.05
C GLU A 198 -11.16 -19.12 -6.67
N ALA A 199 -11.31 -17.89 -7.18
CA ALA A 199 -10.22 -17.12 -7.74
C ALA A 199 -9.15 -16.78 -6.70
N VAL A 200 -9.54 -16.44 -5.48
CA VAL A 200 -8.62 -16.19 -4.36
C VAL A 200 -7.97 -17.50 -3.89
N ASP A 201 -8.73 -18.57 -3.72
CA ASP A 201 -8.22 -19.86 -3.28
C ASP A 201 -7.17 -20.43 -4.26
N GLU A 202 -7.41 -20.33 -5.57
CA GLU A 202 -6.46 -20.76 -6.61
C GLU A 202 -5.21 -19.88 -6.64
N ALA A 203 -5.38 -18.56 -6.54
CA ALA A 203 -4.24 -17.66 -6.48
C ALA A 203 -3.37 -17.88 -5.22
N MET A 204 -3.99 -18.20 -4.09
CA MET A 204 -3.30 -18.54 -2.84
C MET A 204 -2.49 -19.84 -3.01
N GLU A 205 -3.08 -20.87 -3.61
CA GLU A 205 -2.38 -22.13 -3.90
C GLU A 205 -1.17 -21.90 -4.81
N PHE A 206 -1.35 -21.10 -5.85
CA PHE A 206 -0.26 -20.73 -6.75
C PHE A 206 0.86 -19.96 -6.01
N ALA A 207 0.52 -18.98 -5.18
CA ALA A 207 1.48 -18.19 -4.42
C ALA A 207 2.30 -19.05 -3.44
N ILE A 208 1.66 -20.03 -2.77
CA ILE A 208 2.34 -20.96 -1.88
C ILE A 208 3.28 -21.87 -2.67
N LYS A 209 2.83 -22.47 -3.77
CA LYS A 209 3.65 -23.34 -4.62
C LYS A 209 4.86 -22.64 -5.21
N SER A 210 4.72 -21.35 -5.51
CA SER A 210 5.78 -20.51 -6.05
C SER A 210 6.66 -19.87 -4.98
N ASN A 211 6.45 -20.20 -3.70
CA ASN A 211 7.12 -19.60 -2.54
C ASN A 211 7.17 -18.07 -2.58
N MET A 212 6.06 -17.45 -3.00
CA MET A 212 5.94 -16.00 -3.00
C MET A 212 5.97 -15.45 -1.58
N LEU A 213 6.64 -14.31 -1.40
CA LEU A 213 6.80 -13.67 -0.09
C LEU A 213 7.32 -14.63 0.99
N ASN A 214 8.27 -15.52 0.61
CA ASN A 214 9.01 -16.40 1.53
C ASN A 214 8.12 -17.14 2.54
N GLY A 215 7.02 -17.75 2.06
CA GLY A 215 6.09 -18.51 2.91
C GLY A 215 5.02 -17.68 3.62
N PHE A 216 4.98 -16.36 3.43
CA PHE A 216 3.96 -15.49 4.02
C PHE A 216 2.52 -15.95 3.71
N PHE A 217 2.25 -16.40 2.49
CA PHE A 217 0.94 -16.92 2.11
C PHE A 217 0.59 -18.23 2.84
N LEU A 218 1.57 -19.07 3.11
CA LEU A 218 1.38 -20.28 3.92
C LEU A 218 1.02 -19.91 5.36
N PHE A 219 1.75 -18.93 5.94
CA PHE A 219 1.43 -18.39 7.26
C PHE A 219 0.02 -17.79 7.32
N LEU A 220 -0.38 -17.00 6.32
CA LEU A 220 -1.74 -16.45 6.23
C LEU A 220 -2.80 -17.56 6.19
N LEU A 221 -2.56 -18.62 5.41
CA LEU A 221 -3.47 -19.74 5.32
C LEU A 221 -3.64 -20.45 6.69
N ALA A 222 -2.55 -20.64 7.42
CA ALA A 222 -2.55 -21.34 8.71
C ALA A 222 -3.23 -20.53 9.83
N HIS A 223 -3.17 -19.19 9.80
CA HIS A 223 -3.57 -18.31 10.90
C HIS A 223 -4.83 -17.48 10.61
N SER A 224 -5.40 -17.55 9.41
CA SER A 224 -6.61 -16.80 9.08
C SER A 224 -7.86 -17.63 9.40
N SER A 225 -8.84 -16.99 10.05
CA SER A 225 -10.20 -17.51 10.16
C SER A 225 -10.90 -17.71 8.79
N PHE A 226 -10.23 -17.35 7.72
CA PHE A 226 -10.61 -17.52 6.31
C PHE A 226 -9.98 -18.79 5.69
N ALA A 227 -9.24 -19.58 6.46
CA ALA A 227 -8.68 -20.82 5.97
C ALA A 227 -9.80 -21.73 5.49
N ASN A 228 -9.89 -21.88 4.17
CA ASN A 228 -10.71 -22.92 3.59
C ASN A 228 -10.09 -24.26 4.00
N ALA A 229 -10.76 -25.02 4.87
CA ALA A 229 -10.26 -26.31 5.37
C ALA A 229 -9.88 -27.26 4.21
N LYS A 230 -10.52 -27.12 3.03
CA LYS A 230 -10.16 -27.84 1.81
C LYS A 230 -8.83 -27.39 1.22
N LEU A 231 -8.52 -26.08 1.24
CA LEU A 231 -7.26 -25.55 0.72
C LEU A 231 -6.12 -25.92 1.66
N ALA A 232 -6.29 -25.77 2.98
CA ALA A 232 -5.32 -26.20 3.98
C ALA A 232 -4.99 -27.69 3.83
N ALA A 233 -6.00 -28.57 3.72
CA ALA A 233 -5.82 -30.00 3.51
C ALA A 233 -5.14 -30.35 2.17
N LYS A 234 -5.34 -29.56 1.12
CA LYS A 234 -4.71 -29.75 -0.18
C LYS A 234 -3.24 -29.39 -0.13
N VAL A 235 -2.88 -28.24 0.50
CA VAL A 235 -1.50 -27.78 0.67
C VAL A 235 -0.71 -28.73 1.55
N THR A 236 -1.29 -29.24 2.65
CA THR A 236 -0.64 -30.23 3.54
C THR A 236 -0.35 -31.55 2.84
N ARG A 237 -1.23 -32.02 1.95
CA ARG A 237 -1.02 -33.26 1.18
C ARG A 237 0.08 -33.17 0.14
N THR A 238 0.46 -31.96 -0.30
CA THR A 238 1.50 -31.72 -1.31
C THR A 238 2.91 -31.56 -0.72
N GLY A 239 3.07 -31.71 0.62
CA GLY A 239 4.40 -31.80 1.24
C GLY A 239 5.18 -30.49 1.35
N TYR A 240 4.50 -29.35 1.36
CA TYR A 240 5.10 -28.03 1.56
C TYR A 240 5.21 -27.67 3.07
N TYR A 241 5.87 -28.54 3.85
CA TYR A 241 6.32 -28.24 5.22
C TYR A 241 7.85 -28.34 5.27
#